data_d33505cff3c44ff227fa304f06b7b6b8
#
_entry.id   d33505cff3c44ff227fa304f06b7b6b8
#
_cell.length_a   1.000
_cell.length_b   1.000
_cell.length_c   1.000
_cell.angle_alpha   90.00
_cell.angle_beta   90.00
_cell.angle_gamma   90.00
#
_symmetry.space_group_name_H-M   'P 1'
#
loop_
_entity.id
_entity.type
_entity.pdbx_description
1 polymer ?
#
loop_
_entity_poly.entity_id
_entity_poly.type
_entity_poly.pdbx_seq_one_letter_code
_entity_poly.pdbx_strand_id
1 'polypeptide(L)'
;MKIKAGDKLPSSELFFINQNNEVKKIDILELCKGKTIILGMPGAFTKTCSALHLPGYIKNYELALQKGISNIICISVNDPNVMKAWGENQNIGDKIFMAGDPFLKFTKAIGAEIDKSEKGLGMRSNRYTMLVENSEVKKIEEEKETALCKLSAAENFLKSI
;
A
#
# COMPACT_ATOMS: atom_id res chain seq x y z
N MET A 1 -7.34 7.89 9.76
CA MET A 1 -6.64 6.70 10.31
C MET A 1 -6.41 6.86 11.81
N LYS A 2 -6.18 5.76 12.56
CA LYS A 2 -5.85 5.80 14.00
C LYS A 2 -4.33 5.87 14.23
N ILE A 3 -3.56 5.14 13.41
CA ILE A 3 -2.10 5.15 13.48
C ILE A 3 -1.53 6.51 13.05
N LYS A 4 -0.45 6.94 13.67
CA LYS A 4 0.20 8.23 13.44
C LYS A 4 1.72 8.11 13.46
N ALA A 5 2.42 9.16 13.06
CA ALA A 5 3.87 9.23 13.15
C ALA A 5 4.36 9.03 14.60
N GLY A 6 5.38 8.21 14.77
CA GLY A 6 5.92 7.75 16.06
C GLY A 6 5.37 6.42 16.55
N ASP A 7 4.23 5.96 16.02
CA ASP A 7 3.67 4.67 16.40
C ASP A 7 4.45 3.51 15.77
N LYS A 8 4.43 2.35 16.41
CA LYS A 8 4.89 1.09 15.82
C LYS A 8 3.79 0.47 14.96
N LEU A 9 4.18 -0.12 13.82
CA LEU A 9 3.25 -0.92 13.03
C LEU A 9 2.75 -2.11 13.85
N PRO A 10 1.43 -2.41 13.78
CA PRO A 10 0.91 -3.65 14.32
C PRO A 10 1.36 -4.84 13.47
N SER A 11 1.74 -5.95 14.09
CA SER A 11 1.91 -7.23 13.40
C SER A 11 0.59 -7.62 12.73
N SER A 12 0.65 -7.95 11.46
CA SER A 12 -0.52 -8.38 10.68
C SER A 12 -0.11 -9.24 9.51
N GLU A 13 -0.80 -10.35 9.34
CA GLU A 13 -0.60 -11.27 8.24
C GLU A 13 -1.23 -10.74 6.95
N LEU A 14 -0.44 -10.67 5.90
CA LEU A 14 -0.83 -10.34 4.53
C LEU A 14 -0.63 -11.55 3.61
N PHE A 15 -1.31 -11.53 2.46
CA PHE A 15 -1.25 -12.59 1.47
C PHE A 15 -0.61 -12.11 0.17
N PHE A 16 0.19 -12.96 -0.47
CA PHE A 16 0.78 -12.66 -1.77
C PHE A 16 0.97 -13.95 -2.59
N ILE A 17 1.23 -13.81 -3.87
CA ILE A 17 1.62 -14.91 -4.75
C ILE A 17 3.14 -14.84 -4.97
N ASN A 18 3.85 -15.92 -4.68
CA ASN A 18 5.29 -16.00 -4.88
C ASN A 18 5.67 -16.27 -6.34
N GLN A 19 6.98 -16.37 -6.62
CA GLN A 19 7.52 -16.64 -7.96
C GLN A 19 7.12 -18.02 -8.49
N ASN A 20 6.81 -18.98 -7.62
CA ASN A 20 6.34 -20.33 -7.98
C ASN A 20 4.81 -20.38 -8.17
N ASN A 21 4.15 -19.22 -8.22
CA ASN A 21 2.71 -19.08 -8.35
C ASN A 21 1.91 -19.70 -7.19
N GLU A 22 2.48 -19.73 -6.01
CA GLU A 22 1.85 -20.24 -4.79
C GLU A 22 1.38 -19.09 -3.88
N VAL A 23 0.22 -19.27 -3.25
CA VAL A 23 -0.26 -18.35 -2.19
C VAL A 23 0.62 -18.51 -0.96
N LYS A 24 1.17 -17.41 -0.50
CA LYS A 24 1.98 -17.31 0.72
C LYS A 24 1.44 -16.24 1.64
N LYS A 25 1.85 -16.34 2.90
CA LYS A 25 1.57 -15.37 3.96
C LYS A 25 2.87 -14.74 4.42
N ILE A 26 2.80 -13.48 4.82
CA ILE A 26 3.93 -12.74 5.37
C ILE A 26 3.42 -11.74 6.40
N ASP A 27 4.14 -11.58 7.50
CA ASP A 27 3.86 -10.49 8.43
C ASP A 27 4.37 -9.16 7.84
N ILE A 28 3.56 -8.11 7.94
CA ILE A 28 3.95 -6.77 7.47
C ILE A 28 5.28 -6.29 8.09
N LEU A 29 5.58 -6.69 9.32
CA LEU A 29 6.82 -6.32 9.99
C LEU A 29 8.06 -6.93 9.33
N GLU A 30 7.93 -8.08 8.68
CA GLU A 30 9.01 -8.69 7.91
C GLU A 30 9.35 -7.88 6.65
N LEU A 31 8.34 -7.26 6.03
CA LEU A 31 8.49 -6.39 4.86
C LEU A 31 9.00 -5.00 5.22
N CYS A 32 8.83 -4.56 6.47
CA CYS A 32 9.17 -3.22 6.95
C CYS A 32 10.51 -3.16 7.71
N LYS A 33 11.44 -4.04 7.35
CA LYS A 33 12.84 -3.95 7.79
C LYS A 33 13.56 -2.90 6.94
N GLY A 34 14.09 -1.84 7.58
CA GLY A 34 14.66 -0.70 6.88
C GLY A 34 13.62 0.37 6.53
N LYS A 35 13.91 1.18 5.51
CA LYS A 35 13.09 2.33 5.11
C LYS A 35 12.10 1.91 4.03
N THR A 36 10.84 1.85 4.36
CA THR A 36 9.76 1.26 3.54
C THR A 36 8.64 2.25 3.29
N ILE A 37 8.11 2.29 2.07
CA ILE A 37 6.86 2.99 1.74
C ILE A 37 5.73 1.97 1.66
N ILE A 38 4.63 2.24 2.38
CA ILE A 38 3.38 1.48 2.30
C ILE A 38 2.33 2.33 1.59
N LEU A 39 1.74 1.77 0.54
CA LEU A 39 0.65 2.35 -0.23
C LEU A 39 -0.65 1.62 0.14
N GLY A 40 -1.55 2.28 0.84
CA GLY A 40 -2.90 1.78 1.08
C GLY A 40 -3.86 2.26 0.00
N MET A 41 -4.63 1.35 -0.57
CA MET A 41 -5.52 1.66 -1.70
C MET A 41 -6.90 1.01 -1.55
N PRO A 42 -7.97 1.70 -1.98
CA PRO A 42 -9.34 1.17 -1.90
C PRO A 42 -9.58 -0.13 -2.68
N GLY A 43 -8.85 -0.37 -3.76
CA GLY A 43 -9.01 -1.62 -4.50
C GLY A 43 -8.18 -1.71 -5.76
N ALA A 44 -7.74 -2.93 -6.06
CA ALA A 44 -7.14 -3.28 -7.33
C ALA A 44 -8.11 -2.98 -8.49
N PHE A 45 -7.58 -2.57 -9.63
CA PHE A 45 -8.32 -2.20 -10.85
C PHE A 45 -9.30 -1.03 -10.70
N THR A 46 -9.40 -0.36 -9.56
CA THR A 46 -10.24 0.83 -9.42
C THR A 46 -9.55 2.04 -10.08
N LYS A 47 -10.37 3.01 -10.52
CA LYS A 47 -9.93 4.11 -11.41
C LYS A 47 -8.70 4.87 -10.88
N THR A 48 -8.80 5.51 -9.73
CA THR A 48 -7.72 6.34 -9.18
C THR A 48 -6.50 5.51 -8.76
N CYS A 49 -6.70 4.29 -8.25
CA CYS A 49 -5.61 3.39 -7.86
C CYS A 49 -4.76 2.97 -9.07
N SER A 50 -5.42 2.66 -10.20
CA SER A 50 -4.77 2.17 -11.41
C SER A 50 -4.28 3.27 -12.36
N ALA A 51 -4.86 4.48 -12.27
CA ALA A 51 -4.50 5.57 -13.18
C ALA A 51 -3.49 6.56 -12.58
N LEU A 52 -3.44 6.71 -11.26
CA LEU A 52 -2.66 7.75 -10.59
C LEU A 52 -1.74 7.22 -9.50
N HIS A 53 -2.28 6.54 -8.47
CA HIS A 53 -1.53 6.26 -7.26
C HIS A 53 -0.41 5.24 -7.52
N LEU A 54 -0.74 4.03 -7.95
CA LEU A 54 0.26 3.00 -8.23
C LEU A 54 1.22 3.39 -9.36
N PRO A 55 0.75 3.90 -10.53
CA PRO A 55 1.64 4.34 -11.59
C PRO A 55 2.59 5.46 -11.19
N GLY A 56 2.15 6.36 -10.30
CA GLY A 56 3.01 7.42 -9.76
C GLY A 56 4.25 6.88 -9.05
N TYR A 57 4.11 5.83 -8.25
CA TYR A 57 5.24 5.18 -7.57
C TYR A 57 6.11 4.33 -8.49
N ILE A 58 5.52 3.70 -9.52
CA ILE A 58 6.29 2.99 -10.55
C ILE A 58 7.20 3.98 -11.30
N LYS A 59 6.64 5.12 -11.72
CA LYS A 59 7.38 6.18 -12.45
C LYS A 59 8.49 6.82 -11.61
N ASN A 60 8.25 7.01 -10.31
CA ASN A 60 9.19 7.66 -9.40
C ASN A 60 10.02 6.66 -8.57
N TYR A 61 10.12 5.40 -9.01
CA TYR A 61 10.82 4.36 -8.28
C TYR A 61 12.31 4.69 -8.05
N GLU A 62 13.00 5.17 -9.08
CA GLU A 62 14.41 5.55 -8.98
C GLU A 62 14.62 6.70 -7.97
N LEU A 63 13.71 7.66 -7.94
CA LEU A 63 13.76 8.73 -6.94
C LEU A 63 13.57 8.18 -5.51
N ALA A 64 12.68 7.21 -5.34
CA ALA A 64 12.51 6.54 -4.05
C ALA A 64 13.79 5.83 -3.60
N LEU A 65 14.46 5.11 -4.50
CA LEU A 65 15.75 4.47 -4.21
C LEU A 65 16.82 5.49 -3.81
N GLN A 66 16.92 6.62 -4.51
CA GLN A 66 17.87 7.69 -4.18
C GLN A 66 17.62 8.29 -2.78
N LYS A 67 16.40 8.22 -2.29
CA LYS A 67 16.01 8.63 -0.91
C LYS A 67 16.22 7.53 0.14
N GLY A 68 16.84 6.43 -0.25
CA GLY A 68 17.14 5.32 0.64
C GLY A 68 15.94 4.41 0.94
N ILE A 69 14.87 4.50 0.14
CA ILE A 69 13.75 3.56 0.27
C ILE A 69 14.22 2.19 -0.21
N SER A 70 14.14 1.20 0.67
CA SER A 70 14.54 -0.18 0.38
C SER A 70 13.38 -1.03 -0.12
N ASN A 71 12.14 -0.63 0.15
CA ASN A 71 10.96 -1.40 -0.22
C ASN A 71 9.74 -0.51 -0.45
N ILE A 72 8.90 -0.85 -1.43
CA ILE A 72 7.58 -0.25 -1.65
C ILE A 72 6.55 -1.37 -1.65
N ILE A 73 5.53 -1.25 -0.81
CA ILE A 73 4.48 -2.25 -0.63
C ILE A 73 3.14 -1.62 -1.02
N CYS A 74 2.40 -2.25 -1.90
CA CYS A 74 1.01 -1.91 -2.20
C CYS A 74 0.07 -2.87 -1.49
N ILE A 75 -0.80 -2.34 -0.63
CA ILE A 75 -1.78 -3.11 0.14
C ILE A 75 -3.20 -2.70 -0.26
N SER A 76 -4.03 -3.67 -0.52
CA SER A 76 -5.46 -3.47 -0.76
C SER A 76 -6.28 -4.63 -0.17
N VAL A 77 -7.56 -4.36 0.11
CA VAL A 77 -8.53 -5.37 0.59
C VAL A 77 -9.01 -6.19 -0.62
N ASN A 78 -8.07 -6.94 -1.18
CA ASN A 78 -8.26 -7.88 -2.29
C ASN A 78 -7.53 -9.18 -1.96
N ASP A 79 -7.91 -10.26 -2.61
CA ASP A 79 -7.19 -11.52 -2.51
C ASP A 79 -5.83 -11.47 -3.24
N PRO A 80 -4.90 -12.39 -2.96
CA PRO A 80 -3.56 -12.36 -3.54
C PRO A 80 -3.53 -12.60 -5.05
N ASN A 81 -4.49 -13.34 -5.62
CA ASN A 81 -4.55 -13.56 -7.07
C ASN A 81 -4.89 -12.26 -7.80
N VAL A 82 -5.87 -11.51 -7.29
CA VAL A 82 -6.22 -10.19 -7.83
C VAL A 82 -5.06 -9.22 -7.70
N MET A 83 -4.34 -9.21 -6.57
CA MET A 83 -3.18 -8.35 -6.37
C MET A 83 -2.05 -8.68 -7.35
N LYS A 84 -1.76 -9.96 -7.59
CA LYS A 84 -0.78 -10.39 -8.59
C LYS A 84 -1.18 -9.94 -9.99
N ALA A 85 -2.40 -10.24 -10.42
CA ALA A 85 -2.90 -9.87 -11.74
C ALA A 85 -2.88 -8.34 -11.96
N TRP A 86 -3.21 -7.58 -10.93
CA TRP A 86 -3.15 -6.12 -10.99
C TRP A 86 -1.72 -5.60 -11.12
N GLY A 87 -0.77 -6.15 -10.37
CA GLY A 87 0.64 -5.83 -10.50
C GLY A 87 1.18 -6.10 -11.90
N GLU A 88 0.86 -7.25 -12.48
CA GLU A 88 1.22 -7.60 -13.86
C GLU A 88 0.59 -6.63 -14.88
N ASN A 89 -0.68 -6.31 -14.73
CA ASN A 89 -1.39 -5.34 -15.58
C ASN A 89 -0.75 -3.93 -15.51
N GLN A 90 -0.21 -3.54 -14.38
CA GLN A 90 0.48 -2.27 -14.17
C GLN A 90 1.98 -2.30 -14.52
N ASN A 91 2.50 -3.45 -14.96
CA ASN A 91 3.91 -3.64 -15.31
C ASN A 91 4.87 -3.24 -14.18
N ILE A 92 4.54 -3.62 -12.94
CA ILE A 92 5.34 -3.23 -11.76
C ILE A 92 6.74 -3.85 -11.75
N GLY A 93 6.94 -5.01 -12.40
CA GLY A 93 8.17 -5.81 -12.26
C GLY A 93 8.45 -6.14 -10.79
N ASP A 94 9.69 -5.93 -10.37
CA ASP A 94 10.14 -6.12 -8.98
C ASP A 94 10.10 -4.84 -8.14
N LYS A 95 9.52 -3.75 -8.68
CA LYS A 95 9.57 -2.43 -8.03
C LYS A 95 8.67 -2.30 -6.82
N ILE A 96 7.52 -2.98 -6.83
CA ILE A 96 6.50 -2.86 -5.80
C ILE A 96 6.03 -4.24 -5.39
N PHE A 97 6.05 -4.52 -4.08
CA PHE A 97 5.51 -5.74 -3.51
C PHE A 97 3.98 -5.64 -3.40
N MET A 98 3.26 -6.54 -4.07
CA MET A 98 1.80 -6.56 -4.08
C MET A 98 1.27 -7.48 -2.99
N ALA A 99 0.59 -6.92 -1.99
CA ALA A 99 0.05 -7.66 -0.86
C ALA A 99 -1.47 -7.50 -0.74
N GLY A 100 -2.17 -8.58 -0.50
CA GLY A 100 -3.60 -8.59 -0.19
C GLY A 100 -3.86 -8.60 1.31
N ASP A 101 -4.84 -7.82 1.75
CA ASP A 101 -5.41 -7.84 3.09
C ASP A 101 -6.90 -8.25 3.02
N PRO A 102 -7.23 -9.47 2.53
CA PRO A 102 -8.60 -9.87 2.20
C PRO A 102 -9.54 -9.89 3.41
N PHE A 103 -8.99 -10.00 4.60
CA PHE A 103 -9.74 -10.05 5.87
C PHE A 103 -9.70 -8.73 6.64
N LEU A 104 -9.22 -7.64 6.05
CA LEU A 104 -9.07 -6.32 6.68
C LEU A 104 -8.26 -6.32 7.99
N LYS A 105 -7.39 -7.29 8.22
CA LYS A 105 -6.65 -7.41 9.48
C LYS A 105 -5.74 -6.19 9.69
N PHE A 106 -4.86 -5.92 8.73
CA PHE A 106 -3.97 -4.76 8.77
C PHE A 106 -4.75 -3.45 8.67
N THR A 107 -5.65 -3.36 7.71
CA THR A 107 -6.46 -2.15 7.45
C THR A 107 -7.22 -1.69 8.71
N LYS A 108 -7.86 -2.62 9.44
CA LYS A 108 -8.54 -2.31 10.71
C LYS A 108 -7.57 -1.98 11.84
N ALA A 109 -6.45 -2.71 11.94
CA ALA A 109 -5.46 -2.49 12.99
C ALA A 109 -4.90 -1.06 12.97
N ILE A 110 -4.72 -0.48 11.78
CA ILE A 110 -4.26 0.90 11.62
C ILE A 110 -5.40 1.93 11.54
N GLY A 111 -6.66 1.49 11.58
CA GLY A 111 -7.86 2.33 11.51
C GLY A 111 -8.05 3.01 10.16
N ALA A 112 -7.71 2.31 9.07
CA ALA A 112 -7.83 2.80 7.70
C ALA A 112 -9.06 2.23 6.97
N GLU A 113 -9.95 1.51 7.67
CA GLU A 113 -11.14 0.93 7.07
C GLU A 113 -12.17 1.99 6.65
N ILE A 114 -12.78 1.78 5.49
CA ILE A 114 -13.83 2.64 4.95
C ILE A 114 -14.90 1.78 4.26
N ASP A 115 -16.17 2.16 4.45
CA ASP A 115 -17.29 1.52 3.77
C ASP A 115 -17.45 2.09 2.35
N LYS A 116 -17.38 1.22 1.36
CA LYS A 116 -17.60 1.51 -0.08
C LYS A 116 -18.75 0.67 -0.65
N SER A 117 -19.67 0.21 0.19
CA SER A 117 -20.79 -0.64 -0.20
C SER A 117 -21.71 0.03 -1.24
N GLU A 118 -21.89 1.35 -1.18
CA GLU A 118 -22.64 2.12 -2.18
C GLU A 118 -22.06 1.99 -3.60
N LYS A 119 -20.76 1.68 -3.70
CA LYS A 119 -20.06 1.45 -4.99
C LYS A 119 -19.88 -0.04 -5.30
N GLY A 120 -20.54 -0.92 -4.57
CA GLY A 120 -20.42 -2.37 -4.73
C GLY A 120 -19.06 -2.95 -4.30
N LEU A 121 -18.28 -2.19 -3.53
CA LEU A 121 -16.94 -2.63 -3.13
C LEU A 121 -16.88 -3.21 -1.70
N GLY A 122 -17.91 -2.95 -0.88
CA GLY A 122 -17.91 -3.34 0.53
C GLY A 122 -16.87 -2.59 1.36
N MET A 123 -16.40 -3.21 2.43
CA MET A 123 -15.38 -2.63 3.30
C MET A 123 -14.01 -2.65 2.61
N ARG A 124 -13.34 -1.52 2.59
CA ARG A 124 -12.05 -1.30 1.90
C ARG A 124 -11.09 -0.50 2.77
N SER A 125 -9.88 -0.30 2.27
CA SER A 125 -8.92 0.65 2.85
C SER A 125 -9.15 2.06 2.31
N ASN A 126 -8.96 3.07 3.16
CA ASN A 126 -8.79 4.43 2.69
C ASN A 126 -7.50 4.55 1.84
N ARG A 127 -7.32 5.68 1.15
CA ARG A 127 -6.11 5.96 0.38
C ARG A 127 -5.10 6.68 1.26
N TYR A 128 -3.91 6.12 1.36
CA TYR A 128 -2.79 6.74 2.09
C TYR A 128 -1.43 6.31 1.50
N THR A 129 -0.42 7.08 1.83
CA THR A 129 0.99 6.69 1.75
C THR A 129 1.64 6.88 3.10
N MET A 130 2.42 5.89 3.52
CA MET A 130 3.10 5.85 4.81
C MET A 130 4.57 5.57 4.61
N LEU A 131 5.43 6.35 5.26
CA LEU A 131 6.85 6.06 5.41
C LEU A 131 7.06 5.35 6.75
N VAL A 132 7.71 4.21 6.69
CA VAL A 132 8.05 3.40 7.86
C VAL A 132 9.55 3.14 7.86
N GLU A 133 10.17 3.20 9.01
CA GLU A 133 11.58 2.84 9.18
C GLU A 133 11.71 1.90 10.38
N ASN A 134 12.20 0.69 10.12
CA ASN A 134 12.31 -0.37 11.14
C ASN A 134 11.02 -0.56 11.94
N SER A 135 9.89 -0.69 11.21
CA SER A 135 8.54 -0.87 11.74
C SER A 135 7.99 0.30 12.58
N GLU A 136 8.64 1.47 12.55
CA GLU A 136 8.13 2.69 13.15
C GLU A 136 7.64 3.65 12.06
N VAL A 137 6.44 4.15 12.22
CA VAL A 137 5.84 5.11 11.29
C VAL A 137 6.54 6.46 11.41
N LYS A 138 7.11 6.94 10.32
CA LYS A 138 7.81 8.25 10.27
C LYS A 138 6.92 9.34 9.69
N LYS A 139 6.08 8.99 8.72
CA LYS A 139 5.18 9.93 8.06
C LYS A 139 3.96 9.22 7.49
N ILE A 140 2.81 9.88 7.50
CA ILE A 140 1.57 9.42 6.85
C ILE A 140 0.95 10.61 6.12
N GLU A 141 0.53 10.37 4.89
CA GLU A 141 -0.34 11.25 4.13
C GLU A 141 -1.60 10.48 3.74
N GLU A 142 -2.71 10.82 4.35
CA GLU A 142 -4.02 10.22 4.10
C GLU A 142 -4.88 11.18 3.28
N GLU A 143 -5.53 10.66 2.24
CA GLU A 143 -6.48 11.45 1.46
C GLU A 143 -7.81 11.60 2.21
N LYS A 144 -8.42 12.78 2.10
CA LYS A 144 -9.75 13.04 2.68
C LYS A 144 -10.84 12.22 1.98
N GLU A 145 -10.66 11.99 0.68
CA GLU A 145 -11.56 11.21 -0.16
C GLU A 145 -10.77 10.23 -1.02
N THR A 146 -11.27 9.01 -1.17
CA THR A 146 -10.59 7.97 -1.94
C THR A 146 -10.47 8.25 -3.45
N ALA A 147 -11.25 9.20 -3.97
CA ALA A 147 -11.14 9.67 -5.35
C ALA A 147 -9.93 10.59 -5.57
N LEU A 148 -9.42 11.21 -4.51
CA LEU A 148 -8.25 12.08 -4.56
C LEU A 148 -6.96 11.26 -4.53
N CYS A 149 -5.93 11.77 -5.17
CA CYS A 149 -4.55 11.32 -5.07
C CYS A 149 -3.65 12.56 -5.22
N LYS A 150 -3.50 13.30 -4.13
CA LYS A 150 -2.69 14.53 -4.05
C LYS A 150 -1.65 14.40 -2.95
N LEU A 151 -2.09 14.24 -1.70
CA LEU A 151 -1.20 14.09 -0.54
C LEU A 151 -0.41 12.78 -0.62
N SER A 152 -1.09 11.70 -0.97
CA SER A 152 -0.52 10.36 -1.12
C SER A 152 0.23 10.15 -2.44
N ALA A 153 0.14 11.09 -3.39
CA ALA A 153 0.81 10.99 -4.69
C ALA A 153 2.34 10.94 -4.53
N ALA A 154 3.00 10.10 -5.33
CA ALA A 154 4.45 9.87 -5.25
C ALA A 154 5.27 11.17 -5.33
N GLU A 155 4.94 12.07 -6.27
CA GLU A 155 5.67 13.33 -6.44
C GLU A 155 5.63 14.21 -5.19
N ASN A 156 4.48 14.32 -4.55
CA ASN A 156 4.31 15.13 -3.35
C ASN A 156 4.91 14.46 -2.12
N PHE A 157 4.64 13.16 -1.96
CA PHE A 157 5.14 12.41 -0.81
C PHE A 157 6.66 12.30 -0.81
N LEU A 158 7.28 11.93 -1.93
CA LEU A 158 8.74 11.80 -2.05
C LEU A 158 9.47 13.14 -1.88
N LYS A 159 8.89 14.26 -2.29
CA LYS A 159 9.48 15.60 -2.03
C LYS A 159 9.48 15.97 -0.55
N SER A 160 8.62 15.36 0.24
CA SER A 160 8.40 15.72 1.64
C SER A 160 9.15 14.84 2.65
N ILE A 161 9.93 13.87 2.17
CA ILE A 161 10.76 12.95 2.96
C ILE A 161 12.23 13.02 2.60
#